data_69c3d00142ae1b9ec60c6d4fb2142e53
#
_entry.id   69c3d00142ae1b9ec60c6d4fb2142e53
#
_cell.length_a   1.000
_cell.length_b   1.000
_cell.length_c   1.000
_cell.angle_alpha   90.00
_cell.angle_beta   90.00
_cell.angle_gamma   90.00
#
_symmetry.space_group_name_H-M   'P 1'
#
loop_
_entity.id
_entity.type
_entity.pdbx_description
1 polymer ?
#
loop_
_entity_poly.entity_id
_entity_poly.type
_entity_poly.pdbx_seq_one_letter_code
_entity_poly.pdbx_strand_id
1 'polypeptide(L)'
;MRVFLERLSFPWLSYNDYSMTAPKQMPVVLIETMNGTPERNNSNGYGSMEFCITRALGQPQRIVAYNTYQVKGYDRYELAGFSEEAKRQWRDTHWEEDLQKAFEAGLKMAAE
;
A
#
# COMPACT_ATOMS: atom_id res chain seq x y z
N MET A 1 -7.30 7.69 4.93
CA MET A 1 -7.23 7.07 3.59
C MET A 1 -8.62 6.73 3.02
N ARG A 2 -9.48 5.97 3.72
CA ARG A 2 -10.83 5.60 3.21
C ARG A 2 -11.66 6.78 2.71
N VAL A 3 -11.81 7.84 3.53
CA VAL A 3 -12.58 9.04 3.15
C VAL A 3 -12.05 9.69 1.87
N PHE A 4 -10.73 9.68 1.68
CA PHE A 4 -10.13 10.19 0.45
C PHE A 4 -10.53 9.34 -0.75
N LEU A 5 -10.45 8.01 -0.65
CA LEU A 5 -10.82 7.09 -1.73
C LEU A 5 -12.31 7.13 -2.06
N GLU A 6 -13.16 7.25 -1.06
CA GLU A 6 -14.59 7.44 -1.26
C GLU A 6 -14.88 8.74 -2.03
N ARG A 7 -14.25 9.85 -1.64
CA ARG A 7 -14.40 11.13 -2.34
C ARG A 7 -13.81 11.12 -3.73
N LEU A 8 -12.77 10.35 -3.98
CA LEU A 8 -12.18 10.17 -5.30
C LEU A 8 -13.07 9.36 -6.23
N SER A 9 -13.65 8.28 -5.73
CA SER A 9 -14.40 7.33 -6.57
C SER A 9 -15.89 7.62 -6.68
N PHE A 10 -16.53 8.16 -5.63
CA PHE A 10 -17.97 8.39 -5.61
C PHE A 10 -18.50 9.30 -6.72
N PRO A 11 -17.84 10.43 -7.08
CA PRO A 11 -18.30 11.28 -8.18
C PRO A 11 -18.34 10.60 -9.55
N TRP A 12 -17.60 9.51 -9.70
CA TRP A 12 -17.54 8.74 -10.96
C TRP A 12 -18.49 7.56 -11.01
N LEU A 13 -19.26 7.30 -9.94
CA LEU A 13 -20.22 6.20 -9.90
C LEU A 13 -21.55 6.60 -10.52
N SER A 14 -21.95 5.89 -11.58
CA SER A 14 -23.30 5.97 -12.12
C SER A 14 -24.27 5.17 -11.26
N TYR A 15 -25.37 5.80 -10.85
CA TYR A 15 -26.44 5.11 -10.13
C TYR A 15 -27.48 4.45 -11.07
N ASN A 16 -27.34 4.61 -12.37
CA ASN A 16 -28.22 3.96 -13.32
C ASN A 16 -27.89 2.48 -13.52
N ASP A 17 -26.59 2.18 -13.58
CA ASP A 17 -26.08 0.85 -13.91
C ASP A 17 -24.88 0.44 -13.08
N TYR A 18 -24.51 1.25 -12.09
CA TYR A 18 -23.32 1.09 -11.23
C TYR A 18 -21.99 1.03 -12.00
N SER A 19 -21.97 1.57 -13.22
CA SER A 19 -20.73 1.73 -13.96
C SER A 19 -19.88 2.89 -13.42
N MET A 20 -18.61 2.88 -13.76
CA MET A 20 -17.70 3.99 -13.45
C MET A 20 -17.56 4.89 -14.69
N THR A 21 -17.76 6.18 -14.47
CA THR A 21 -17.74 7.23 -15.51
C THR A 21 -16.43 8.02 -15.51
N ALA A 22 -15.41 7.54 -14.83
CA ALA A 22 -14.10 8.19 -14.84
C ALA A 22 -13.58 8.33 -16.28
N PRO A 23 -13.16 9.53 -16.71
CA PRO A 23 -12.85 9.82 -18.12
C PRO A 23 -11.61 9.09 -18.62
N LYS A 24 -10.76 8.65 -17.70
CA LYS A 24 -9.51 7.97 -18.03
C LYS A 24 -9.10 7.04 -16.88
N GLN A 25 -8.70 5.84 -17.23
CA GLN A 25 -7.92 5.01 -16.33
C GLN A 25 -6.48 5.53 -16.26
N MET A 26 -5.83 5.37 -15.12
CA MET A 26 -4.46 5.79 -14.92
C MET A 26 -3.69 4.72 -14.13
N PRO A 27 -2.39 4.59 -14.34
CA PRO A 27 -1.58 3.68 -13.54
C PRO A 27 -1.59 4.12 -12.07
N VAL A 28 -1.76 3.17 -11.18
CA VAL A 28 -1.76 3.39 -9.73
C VAL A 28 -0.81 2.43 -9.06
N VAL A 29 -0.01 2.94 -8.16
CA VAL A 29 0.84 2.14 -7.26
C VAL A 29 0.40 2.39 -5.83
N LEU A 30 0.10 1.32 -5.10
CA LEU A 30 -0.14 1.33 -3.67
C LEU A 30 1.13 0.92 -2.93
N ILE A 31 1.71 1.82 -2.17
CA ILE A 31 2.84 1.53 -1.29
C ILE A 31 2.33 1.46 0.14
N GLU A 32 2.46 0.30 0.73
CA GLU A 32 2.02 0.03 2.09
C GLU A 32 3.23 -0.27 2.99
N THR A 33 3.26 0.33 4.15
CA THR A 33 4.23 -0.01 5.20
C THR A 33 3.50 -0.62 6.37
N MET A 34 4.03 -1.69 6.93
CA MET A 34 3.37 -2.35 8.04
C MET A 34 4.33 -2.90 9.07
N ASN A 35 3.84 -2.93 10.31
CA ASN A 35 4.58 -3.41 11.46
C ASN A 35 4.76 -4.94 11.47
N GLY A 36 3.84 -5.68 10.88
CA GLY A 36 3.85 -7.14 10.84
C GLY A 36 4.76 -7.73 9.79
N THR A 37 5.06 -9.01 9.94
CA THR A 37 5.76 -9.82 8.94
C THR A 37 4.76 -10.41 7.93
N PRO A 38 5.21 -10.89 6.77
CA PRO A 38 4.34 -11.52 5.77
C PRO A 38 3.49 -12.68 6.34
N GLU A 39 4.06 -13.47 7.26
CA GLU A 39 3.39 -14.63 7.84
C GLU A 39 2.21 -14.24 8.75
N ARG A 40 2.30 -13.09 9.41
CA ARG A 40 1.25 -12.57 10.30
C ARG A 40 0.20 -11.74 9.60
N ASN A 41 0.48 -11.36 8.38
CA ASN A 41 -0.33 -10.41 7.65
C ASN A 41 -0.88 -11.03 6.36
N ASN A 42 -1.95 -11.78 6.49
CA ASN A 42 -2.77 -12.10 5.35
C ASN A 42 -3.49 -10.82 4.93
N SER A 43 -2.94 -10.17 4.00
CA SER A 43 -3.15 -8.84 3.43
C SER A 43 -4.58 -8.47 2.96
N ASN A 44 -5.61 -9.18 3.42
CA ASN A 44 -7.00 -8.93 3.03
C ASN A 44 -7.59 -7.62 3.62
N GLY A 45 -6.88 -6.96 4.54
CA GLY A 45 -7.35 -5.71 5.17
C GLY A 45 -7.46 -4.52 4.21
N TYR A 46 -6.80 -4.56 3.07
CA TYR A 46 -6.76 -3.46 2.09
C TYR A 46 -7.66 -3.68 0.86
N GLY A 47 -8.33 -4.82 0.78
CA GLY A 47 -9.18 -5.18 -0.36
C GLY A 47 -10.25 -4.15 -0.69
N SER A 48 -10.80 -3.46 0.30
CA SER A 48 -11.78 -2.39 0.07
C SER A 48 -11.18 -1.16 -0.62
N MET A 49 -9.92 -0.83 -0.33
CA MET A 49 -9.22 0.27 -0.99
C MET A 49 -8.85 -0.09 -2.42
N GLU A 50 -8.30 -1.28 -2.62
CA GLU A 50 -8.00 -1.80 -3.95
C GLU A 50 -9.25 -1.89 -4.82
N PHE A 51 -10.37 -2.31 -4.25
CA PHE A 51 -11.65 -2.37 -4.95
C PHE A 51 -12.08 -0.99 -5.48
N CYS A 52 -12.04 0.05 -4.64
CA CYS A 52 -12.39 1.41 -5.06
C CYS A 52 -11.45 1.92 -6.16
N ILE A 53 -10.16 1.71 -6.02
CA ILE A 53 -9.15 2.14 -6.99
C ILE A 53 -9.31 1.38 -8.31
N THR A 54 -9.46 0.06 -8.24
CA THR A 54 -9.63 -0.79 -9.43
C THR A 54 -10.85 -0.36 -10.23
N ARG A 55 -11.95 -0.06 -9.56
CA ARG A 55 -13.15 0.39 -10.25
C ARG A 55 -13.01 1.77 -10.88
N ALA A 56 -12.38 2.72 -10.19
CA ALA A 56 -12.30 4.10 -10.64
C ALA A 56 -11.14 4.35 -11.63
N LEU A 57 -9.99 3.77 -11.40
CA LEU A 57 -8.75 4.14 -12.09
C LEU A 57 -8.08 2.98 -12.83
N GLY A 58 -8.31 1.75 -12.40
CA GLY A 58 -7.67 0.54 -12.92
C GLY A 58 -6.97 -0.26 -11.83
N GLN A 59 -6.52 -1.47 -12.17
CA GLN A 59 -5.87 -2.38 -11.23
C GLN A 59 -4.56 -1.79 -10.70
N PRO A 60 -4.43 -1.54 -9.38
CA PRO A 60 -3.20 -1.00 -8.82
C PRO A 60 -2.08 -2.07 -8.77
N GLN A 61 -0.86 -1.63 -8.96
CA GLN A 61 0.32 -2.39 -8.53
C GLN A 61 0.49 -2.20 -7.03
N ARG A 62 0.71 -3.29 -6.30
CA ARG A 62 0.91 -3.24 -4.85
C ARG A 62 2.36 -3.52 -4.48
N ILE A 63 2.91 -2.67 -3.62
CA ILE A 63 4.23 -2.82 -3.03
C ILE A 63 4.06 -2.77 -1.51
N VAL A 64 4.59 -3.73 -0.80
CA VAL A 64 4.46 -3.82 0.66
C VAL A 64 5.84 -3.90 1.29
N ALA A 65 6.14 -2.96 2.18
CA ALA A 65 7.29 -3.01 3.06
C ALA A 65 6.85 -3.57 4.42
N TYR A 66 7.27 -4.79 4.72
CA TYR A 66 6.94 -5.49 5.95
C TYR A 66 7.90 -5.17 7.09
N ASN A 67 7.47 -5.48 8.31
CA ASN A 67 8.27 -5.41 9.54
C ASN A 67 9.00 -4.08 9.72
N THR A 68 8.34 -2.98 9.32
CA THR A 68 8.92 -1.63 9.37
C THR A 68 9.03 -1.12 10.81
N TYR A 69 9.99 -0.20 11.03
CA TYR A 69 10.08 0.54 12.29
C TYR A 69 8.85 1.40 12.50
N GLN A 70 8.31 1.40 13.71
CA GLN A 70 7.16 2.23 14.10
C GLN A 70 7.57 3.44 14.93
N VAL A 71 8.70 3.34 15.64
CA VAL A 71 9.25 4.38 16.53
C VAL A 71 10.76 4.46 16.39
N LYS A 72 11.34 5.59 16.77
CA LYS A 72 12.79 5.82 16.68
C LYS A 72 13.61 5.16 17.80
N GLY A 73 12.99 4.83 18.91
CA GLY A 73 13.65 4.22 20.06
C GLY A 73 12.69 3.29 20.77
N TYR A 74 12.90 2.00 20.64
CA TYR A 74 12.04 0.95 21.21
C TYR A 74 12.20 0.84 22.73
N ASP A 75 13.34 1.26 23.27
CA ASP A 75 13.63 1.34 24.70
C ASP A 75 12.76 2.35 25.47
N ARG A 76 12.12 3.26 24.77
CA ARG A 76 11.26 4.31 25.34
C ARG A 76 9.81 3.91 25.50
N TYR A 77 9.43 2.75 25.01
CA TYR A 77 8.04 2.32 24.95
C TYR A 77 7.88 0.87 25.41
N GLU A 78 6.73 0.54 25.95
CA GLU A 78 6.37 -0.84 26.28
C GLU A 78 5.97 -1.61 25.03
N LEU A 79 6.93 -2.11 24.28
CA LEU A 79 6.80 -2.78 22.99
C LEU A 79 7.26 -4.23 23.02
N ALA A 80 7.06 -4.93 24.14
CA ALA A 80 7.53 -6.31 24.35
C ALA A 80 7.08 -7.32 23.29
N GLY A 81 6.01 -7.03 22.55
CA GLY A 81 5.53 -7.86 21.42
C GLY A 81 6.33 -7.69 20.12
N PHE A 82 7.29 -6.76 20.07
CA PHE A 82 8.07 -6.44 18.88
C PHE A 82 9.57 -6.47 19.19
N SER A 83 10.34 -7.08 18.29
CA SER A 83 11.80 -7.10 18.38
C SER A 83 12.40 -6.04 17.47
N GLU A 84 13.06 -5.05 18.05
CA GLU A 84 13.81 -4.04 17.28
C GLU A 84 14.93 -4.69 16.46
N GLU A 85 15.62 -5.67 17.02
CA GLU A 85 16.67 -6.42 16.34
C GLU A 85 16.12 -7.14 15.08
N ALA A 86 14.99 -7.83 15.21
CA ALA A 86 14.35 -8.48 14.06
C ALA A 86 13.93 -7.48 12.98
N LYS A 87 13.50 -6.28 13.37
CA LYS A 87 13.18 -5.21 12.41
C LYS A 87 14.41 -4.67 11.69
N ARG A 88 15.53 -4.53 12.43
CA ARG A 88 16.79 -4.11 11.85
C ARG A 88 17.30 -5.12 10.83
N GLN A 89 17.33 -6.40 11.20
CA GLN A 89 17.75 -7.48 10.29
C GLN A 89 16.85 -7.55 9.05
N TRP A 90 15.56 -7.41 9.24
CA TRP A 90 14.61 -7.37 8.11
C TRP A 90 14.90 -6.21 7.16
N ARG A 91 15.07 -5.00 7.70
CA ARG A 91 15.42 -3.82 6.92
C ARG A 91 16.72 -4.01 6.15
N ASP A 92 17.77 -4.48 6.83
CA ASP A 92 19.10 -4.63 6.25
C ASP A 92 19.11 -5.66 5.09
N THR A 93 18.16 -6.61 5.09
CA THR A 93 18.04 -7.62 4.03
C THR A 93 17.05 -7.25 2.91
N HIS A 94 16.04 -6.41 3.18
CA HIS A 94 14.93 -6.15 2.22
C HIS A 94 14.87 -4.71 1.72
N TRP A 95 15.55 -3.77 2.34
CA TRP A 95 15.43 -2.34 2.05
C TRP A 95 15.78 -2.00 0.59
N GLU A 96 16.89 -2.51 0.10
CA GLU A 96 17.33 -2.27 -1.27
C GLU A 96 16.34 -2.85 -2.30
N GLU A 97 15.82 -4.05 -2.02
CA GLU A 97 14.82 -4.69 -2.87
C GLU A 97 13.51 -3.89 -2.89
N ASP A 98 13.06 -3.42 -1.74
CA ASP A 98 11.82 -2.62 -1.63
C ASP A 98 11.97 -1.27 -2.35
N LEU A 99 13.12 -0.62 -2.25
CA LEU A 99 13.44 0.59 -3.00
C LEU A 99 13.47 0.33 -4.51
N GLN A 100 14.07 -0.76 -4.92
CA GLN A 100 14.15 -1.13 -6.34
C GLN A 100 12.75 -1.37 -6.92
N LYS A 101 11.88 -2.09 -6.22
CA LYS A 101 10.48 -2.29 -6.62
C LYS A 101 9.74 -0.96 -6.79
N ALA A 102 9.93 -0.03 -5.86
CA ALA A 102 9.30 1.28 -5.93
C ALA A 102 9.83 2.11 -7.11
N PHE A 103 11.13 2.06 -7.37
CA PHE A 103 11.77 2.74 -8.49
C PHE A 103 11.27 2.19 -9.85
N GLU A 104 11.23 0.87 -10.00
CA GLU A 104 10.74 0.22 -11.22
C GLU A 104 9.26 0.53 -11.48
N ALA A 105 8.45 0.55 -10.42
CA ALA A 105 7.05 0.95 -10.53
C ALA A 105 6.93 2.40 -11.03
N GLY A 106 7.75 3.31 -10.50
CA GLY A 106 7.79 4.71 -10.95
C GLY A 106 8.21 4.85 -12.42
N LEU A 107 9.24 4.12 -12.85
CA LEU A 107 9.65 4.10 -14.25
C LEU A 107 8.53 3.61 -15.17
N LYS A 108 7.84 2.54 -14.78
CA LYS A 108 6.72 2.01 -15.55
C LYS A 108 5.58 3.03 -15.66
N MET A 109 5.22 3.69 -14.56
CA MET A 109 4.19 4.75 -14.58
C MET A 109 4.58 5.93 -15.48
N ALA A 110 5.85 6.30 -15.53
CA ALA A 110 6.33 7.40 -16.36
C ALA A 110 6.36 7.05 -17.86
N ALA A 111 6.38 5.77 -18.21
CA ALA A 111 6.38 5.29 -19.60
C ALA A 111 4.96 5.13 -20.20
N GLU A 112 3.93 5.12 -19.38
CA GLU A 112 2.53 5.01 -19.80
C GLU A 112 1.89 6.41 -20.00
#